data_1c2261ca69d4ba7a30a4a85090c5e2da
#
_entry.id   1c2261ca69d4ba7a30a4a85090c5e2da
#
_cell.length_a   1.000
_cell.length_b   1.000
_cell.length_c   1.000
_cell.angle_alpha   90.00
_cell.angle_beta   90.00
_cell.angle_gamma   90.00
#
_symmetry.space_group_name_H-M   'P 1'
#
loop_
_entity.id
_entity.type
_entity.pdbx_description
1 polymer ?
#
loop_
_entity_poly.entity_id
_entity_poly.type
_entity_poly.pdbx_seq_one_letter_code
_entity_poly.pdbx_strand_id
1 'polypeptide(L)'
;MGRNSAAHGHGFNGRHATARTQVGRRGWLAAWLGIAFLGAALPSSAAFSVDRIALHQFEDGPELGPTHAFLPGESVFFSCRLTGYQSAVTGDNQRSVKLSWTLEVTDPSGIPVVAGAKGEIAEPVFPQDKNWYPKFLHHFNIPPFAPGGAYHIKITARDEVAKADLTSQLEFQVRGHAVEPSPVLAARNLRFVKDETDGPPLDPAVYHPGETLWARFDMTGYKYGGKNRYSVEYGLAILSESGEQVFAQPAAAADSNESFYPQRYVPGAVSLNLQPNVPEGSYTLVITMADKVGGQTAEARRQFRVHK
;
A
#
# COMPACT_ATOMS: atom_id res chain seq x y z
N MET A 1 -10.39 -54.14 -9.80
CA MET A 1 -11.79 -54.54 -9.83
C MET A 1 -12.56 -53.31 -10.12
N GLY A 2 -13.02 -53.05 -11.22
CA GLY A 2 -13.95 -53.61 -12.21
C GLY A 2 -14.79 -52.47 -12.62
N ARG A 3 -14.64 -51.97 -13.79
CA ARG A 3 -15.27 -52.28 -15.10
C ARG A 3 -16.59 -51.56 -15.32
N ASN A 4 -16.56 -50.73 -16.35
CA ASN A 4 -17.39 -50.83 -17.59
C ASN A 4 -18.82 -50.32 -17.45
N SER A 5 -19.51 -49.70 -18.42
CA SER A 5 -19.51 -49.81 -19.89
C SER A 5 -20.47 -48.69 -20.37
N ALA A 6 -20.21 -47.92 -21.41
CA ALA A 6 -20.59 -48.11 -22.79
C ALA A 6 -22.13 -48.35 -23.00
N ALA A 7 -22.87 -47.69 -23.86
CA ALA A 7 -22.84 -47.70 -25.29
C ALA A 7 -24.09 -47.03 -25.87
N HIS A 8 -23.97 -46.54 -27.10
CA HIS A 8 -24.83 -46.70 -28.30
C HIS A 8 -26.27 -46.10 -28.30
N GLY A 9 -26.76 -45.48 -29.32
CA GLY A 9 -26.39 -45.40 -30.72
C GLY A 9 -27.63 -45.03 -31.55
N HIS A 10 -27.41 -44.75 -32.82
CA HIS A 10 -28.34 -44.73 -33.99
C HIS A 10 -29.33 -43.55 -34.05
N GLY A 11 -29.39 -42.69 -35.04
CA GLY A 11 -29.23 -42.92 -36.48
C GLY A 11 -30.60 -42.99 -37.15
N PHE A 12 -30.94 -42.08 -38.02
CA PHE A 12 -31.59 -42.45 -39.26
C PHE A 12 -31.83 -41.27 -40.23
N ASN A 13 -31.52 -41.51 -41.43
CA ASN A 13 -31.70 -40.89 -42.73
C ASN A 13 -33.13 -40.42 -43.03
N GLY A 14 -33.23 -39.45 -43.93
CA GLY A 14 -34.46 -39.22 -44.73
C GLY A 14 -34.20 -38.22 -45.86
N ARG A 15 -34.11 -38.76 -47.05
CA ARG A 15 -33.84 -38.15 -48.36
C ARG A 15 -35.06 -37.55 -49.01
N HIS A 16 -34.82 -36.73 -50.07
CA HIS A 16 -35.62 -36.42 -51.31
C HIS A 16 -36.65 -35.28 -51.12
N ALA A 17 -36.85 -34.35 -52.06
CA ALA A 17 -36.78 -34.44 -53.50
C ALA A 17 -36.76 -33.03 -54.14
N THR A 18 -36.28 -32.99 -55.31
CA THR A 18 -36.23 -31.96 -56.35
C THR A 18 -37.59 -31.45 -56.81
N ALA A 19 -37.64 -30.13 -57.14
CA ALA A 19 -38.50 -29.69 -58.26
C ALA A 19 -37.94 -28.42 -58.90
N ARG A 20 -37.58 -28.50 -60.14
CA ARG A 20 -37.24 -27.49 -61.12
C ARG A 20 -38.51 -26.81 -61.62
N THR A 21 -38.52 -25.48 -61.75
CA THR A 21 -39.31 -24.83 -62.77
C THR A 21 -38.61 -23.53 -63.25
N GLN A 22 -38.32 -23.48 -64.51
CA GLN A 22 -37.88 -22.32 -65.27
C GLN A 22 -39.05 -21.41 -65.58
N VAL A 23 -38.71 -20.13 -65.86
CA VAL A 23 -39.19 -19.27 -66.94
C VAL A 23 -39.43 -17.82 -66.47
N GLY A 24 -38.77 -16.85 -67.17
CA GLY A 24 -39.29 -15.49 -67.24
C GLY A 24 -38.24 -14.36 -67.23
N ARG A 25 -37.59 -14.16 -68.40
CA ARG A 25 -36.87 -12.94 -68.72
C ARG A 25 -37.79 -11.73 -68.66
N ARG A 26 -37.34 -10.67 -67.94
CA ARG A 26 -37.53 -9.26 -68.37
C ARG A 26 -36.53 -8.37 -67.62
N GLY A 27 -35.64 -7.72 -68.41
CA GLY A 27 -34.64 -6.83 -67.91
C GLY A 27 -35.23 -5.49 -67.38
N TRP A 28 -34.64 -5.04 -66.33
CA TRP A 28 -34.67 -3.63 -65.93
C TRP A 28 -33.28 -3.24 -65.55
N LEU A 29 -32.71 -2.34 -66.34
CA LEU A 29 -31.47 -1.62 -66.05
C LEU A 29 -31.77 -0.67 -64.88
N ALA A 30 -31.32 -1.02 -63.69
CA ALA A 30 -31.26 -0.10 -62.58
C ALA A 30 -29.81 0.45 -62.51
N ALA A 31 -29.67 1.71 -62.89
CA ALA A 31 -28.42 2.46 -62.73
C ALA A 31 -28.16 2.66 -61.23
N TRP A 32 -27.15 2.00 -60.69
CA TRP A 32 -26.62 2.28 -59.37
C TRP A 32 -25.76 3.55 -59.44
N LEU A 33 -26.36 4.68 -58.97
CA LEU A 33 -25.56 5.85 -58.62
C LEU A 33 -24.76 5.51 -57.32
N GLY A 34 -23.49 5.17 -57.50
CA GLY A 34 -22.55 5.04 -56.37
C GLY A 34 -22.29 6.39 -55.73
N ILE A 35 -22.96 6.69 -54.64
CA ILE A 35 -22.58 7.78 -53.77
C ILE A 35 -21.32 7.34 -53.05
N ALA A 36 -20.15 7.77 -53.56
CA ALA A 36 -18.90 7.67 -52.81
C ALA A 36 -18.97 8.58 -51.59
N PHE A 37 -19.30 8.01 -50.40
CA PHE A 37 -19.07 8.66 -49.12
C PHE A 37 -17.57 8.80 -48.97
N LEU A 38 -17.00 9.94 -49.30
CA LEU A 38 -15.69 10.34 -48.83
C LEU A 38 -15.85 10.56 -47.31
N GLY A 39 -15.60 9.52 -46.56
CA GLY A 39 -15.42 9.60 -45.10
C GLY A 39 -14.20 10.47 -44.83
N ALA A 40 -14.39 11.74 -44.59
CA ALA A 40 -13.33 12.58 -44.02
C ALA A 40 -12.94 11.93 -42.68
N ALA A 41 -11.79 11.28 -42.65
CA ALA A 41 -11.17 10.86 -41.41
C ALA A 41 -10.89 12.12 -40.61
N LEU A 42 -11.75 12.38 -39.61
CA LEU A 42 -11.47 13.43 -38.63
C LEU A 42 -10.16 13.05 -37.95
N PRO A 43 -9.21 14.00 -37.81
CA PRO A 43 -7.98 13.72 -37.09
C PRO A 43 -8.37 13.26 -35.67
N SER A 44 -8.07 12.02 -35.35
CA SER A 44 -8.23 11.50 -34.01
C SER A 44 -7.25 12.28 -33.13
N SER A 45 -7.76 13.26 -32.38
CA SER A 45 -7.00 13.86 -31.31
C SER A 45 -6.64 12.75 -30.32
N ALA A 46 -5.37 12.63 -29.97
CA ALA A 46 -4.95 11.69 -28.93
C ALA A 46 -5.78 11.93 -27.67
N ALA A 47 -6.29 10.87 -27.07
CA ALA A 47 -7.07 10.99 -25.85
C ALA A 47 -6.20 11.53 -24.70
N PHE A 48 -6.77 12.36 -23.85
CA PHE A 48 -6.12 12.85 -22.63
C PHE A 48 -5.69 11.67 -21.76
N SER A 49 -4.39 11.53 -21.49
CA SER A 49 -3.83 10.37 -20.82
C SER A 49 -2.53 10.71 -20.07
N VAL A 50 -2.13 9.80 -19.18
CA VAL A 50 -0.80 9.83 -18.60
C VAL A 50 0.20 9.27 -19.61
N ASP A 51 1.23 10.05 -19.93
CA ASP A 51 2.37 9.60 -20.74
C ASP A 51 3.36 8.81 -19.87
N ARG A 52 3.68 9.33 -18.68
CA ARG A 52 4.64 8.70 -17.77
C ARG A 52 4.38 9.07 -16.31
N ILE A 53 4.47 8.09 -15.44
CA ILE A 53 4.64 8.28 -14.00
C ILE A 53 5.98 7.65 -13.61
N ALA A 54 6.80 8.36 -12.85
CA ALA A 54 8.10 7.87 -12.39
C ALA A 54 8.35 8.24 -10.94
N LEU A 55 9.03 7.34 -10.22
CA LEU A 55 9.57 7.58 -8.89
C LEU A 55 11.03 8.00 -9.03
N HIS A 56 11.48 8.92 -8.16
CA HIS A 56 12.80 9.52 -8.26
C HIS A 56 13.57 9.39 -6.94
N GLN A 57 14.91 9.45 -7.03
CA GLN A 57 15.78 9.45 -5.85
C GLN A 57 15.66 10.74 -5.03
N PHE A 58 15.38 11.85 -5.70
CA PHE A 58 15.11 13.18 -5.15
C PHE A 58 14.27 13.97 -6.16
N GLU A 59 13.85 15.18 -5.82
CA GLU A 59 12.99 16.01 -6.68
C GLU A 59 13.64 16.22 -8.07
N ASP A 60 12.93 15.79 -9.11
CA ASP A 60 13.35 15.79 -10.52
C ASP A 60 14.70 15.09 -10.80
N GLY A 61 15.12 14.20 -9.89
CA GLY A 61 16.34 13.41 -9.99
C GLY A 61 16.22 12.18 -10.88
N PRO A 62 17.24 11.31 -10.87
CA PRO A 62 17.21 10.04 -11.58
C PRO A 62 16.02 9.19 -11.14
N GLU A 63 15.45 8.47 -12.10
CA GLU A 63 14.36 7.55 -11.82
C GLU A 63 14.83 6.32 -11.07
N LEU A 64 14.00 5.88 -10.12
CA LEU A 64 14.20 4.62 -9.40
C LEU A 64 13.80 3.44 -10.29
N GLY A 65 14.54 2.35 -10.16
CA GLY A 65 14.20 1.11 -10.86
C GLY A 65 12.91 0.45 -10.31
N PRO A 66 12.26 -0.41 -11.09
CA PRO A 66 10.98 -1.02 -10.73
C PRO A 66 11.03 -1.95 -9.51
N THR A 67 12.22 -2.40 -9.11
CA THR A 67 12.45 -3.26 -7.94
C THR A 67 12.77 -2.47 -6.68
N HIS A 68 12.80 -1.13 -6.75
CA HIS A 68 13.06 -0.30 -5.58
C HIS A 68 11.94 -0.47 -4.54
N ALA A 69 12.33 -0.61 -3.29
CA ALA A 69 11.39 -0.67 -2.17
C ALA A 69 11.83 0.31 -1.09
N PHE A 70 10.93 1.21 -0.76
CA PHE A 70 11.14 2.24 0.26
C PHE A 70 11.10 1.66 1.67
N LEU A 71 11.60 2.44 2.63
CA LEU A 71 11.48 2.17 4.05
C LEU A 71 10.47 3.13 4.70
N PRO A 72 9.83 2.75 5.81
CA PRO A 72 9.06 3.69 6.65
C PRO A 72 9.92 4.88 7.05
N GLY A 73 9.36 6.08 6.95
CA GLY A 73 10.06 7.35 7.20
C GLY A 73 10.76 7.95 5.98
N GLU A 74 10.93 7.21 4.88
CA GLU A 74 11.55 7.74 3.67
C GLU A 74 10.60 8.68 2.89
N SER A 75 11.20 9.62 2.15
CA SER A 75 10.48 10.50 1.21
C SER A 75 10.34 9.83 -0.13
N VAL A 76 9.14 9.86 -0.67
CA VAL A 76 8.83 9.42 -2.03
C VAL A 76 8.70 10.64 -2.91
N PHE A 77 9.57 10.78 -3.89
CA PHE A 77 9.52 11.81 -4.93
C PHE A 77 8.97 11.18 -6.21
N PHE A 78 7.97 11.80 -6.82
CA PHE A 78 7.45 11.31 -8.08
C PHE A 78 7.13 12.44 -9.06
N SER A 79 7.05 12.08 -10.33
CA SER A 79 6.56 12.95 -11.40
C SER A 79 5.45 12.27 -12.18
N CYS A 80 4.52 13.09 -12.69
CA CYS A 80 3.50 12.64 -13.63
C CYS A 80 3.53 13.57 -14.85
N ARG A 81 3.64 12.97 -16.03
CA ARG A 81 3.65 13.64 -17.32
C ARG A 81 2.36 13.30 -18.07
N LEU A 82 1.70 14.35 -18.60
CA LEU A 82 0.40 14.24 -19.25
C LEU A 82 0.50 14.49 -20.75
N THR A 83 -0.34 13.85 -21.53
CA THR A 83 -0.41 13.97 -23.00
C THR A 83 -1.85 13.99 -23.49
N GLY A 84 -2.07 14.36 -24.78
CA GLY A 84 -3.41 14.37 -25.37
C GLY A 84 -4.31 15.51 -24.87
N TYR A 85 -3.77 16.48 -24.16
CA TYR A 85 -4.47 17.65 -23.67
C TYR A 85 -4.82 18.61 -24.82
N GLN A 86 -5.84 19.45 -24.61
CA GLN A 86 -6.17 20.55 -25.50
C GLN A 86 -5.63 21.88 -24.98
N SER A 87 -5.24 22.77 -25.92
CA SER A 87 -4.83 24.12 -25.61
C SER A 87 -5.91 25.11 -26.02
N ALA A 88 -6.21 26.09 -25.18
CA ALA A 88 -7.05 27.23 -25.51
C ALA A 88 -6.22 28.30 -26.23
N VAL A 89 -6.84 29.02 -27.17
CA VAL A 89 -6.26 30.24 -27.78
C VAL A 89 -6.70 31.44 -26.95
N THR A 90 -5.74 32.22 -26.46
CA THR A 90 -5.96 33.47 -25.74
C THR A 90 -6.07 34.64 -26.69
N GLY A 91 -6.48 35.84 -26.19
CA GLY A 91 -6.72 37.03 -26.99
C GLY A 91 -5.53 37.51 -27.85
N ASP A 92 -4.31 37.12 -27.51
CA ASP A 92 -3.08 37.46 -28.22
C ASP A 92 -2.62 36.35 -29.21
N ASN A 93 -3.52 35.48 -29.61
CA ASN A 93 -3.19 34.26 -30.42
C ASN A 93 -2.21 33.29 -29.72
N GLN A 94 -1.94 33.48 -28.46
CA GLN A 94 -1.12 32.58 -27.67
C GLN A 94 -1.94 31.38 -27.23
N ARG A 95 -1.35 30.19 -27.31
CA ARG A 95 -1.96 28.98 -26.78
C ARG A 95 -1.60 28.82 -25.32
N SER A 96 -2.54 28.31 -24.53
CA SER A 96 -2.30 27.93 -23.12
C SER A 96 -2.94 26.59 -22.81
N VAL A 97 -2.31 25.83 -21.93
CA VAL A 97 -2.87 24.63 -21.32
C VAL A 97 -3.42 24.97 -19.95
N LYS A 98 -4.52 24.34 -19.56
CA LYS A 98 -5.06 24.44 -18.21
C LYS A 98 -5.52 23.07 -17.75
N LEU A 99 -4.76 22.48 -16.82
CA LEU A 99 -5.02 21.18 -16.22
C LEU A 99 -5.14 21.32 -14.71
N SER A 100 -6.02 20.56 -14.10
CA SER A 100 -6.06 20.37 -12.65
C SER A 100 -5.77 18.92 -12.31
N TRP A 101 -5.22 18.67 -11.14
CA TRP A 101 -4.93 17.31 -10.69
C TRP A 101 -5.15 17.16 -9.19
N THR A 102 -5.47 15.93 -8.80
CA THR A 102 -5.51 15.48 -7.40
C THR A 102 -4.68 14.22 -7.25
N LEU A 103 -4.18 14.03 -6.04
CA LEU A 103 -3.34 12.90 -5.68
C LEU A 103 -3.79 12.31 -4.35
N GLU A 104 -3.92 10.99 -4.32
CA GLU A 104 -4.19 10.20 -3.13
C GLU A 104 -3.12 9.11 -3.01
N VAL A 105 -2.64 8.85 -1.80
CA VAL A 105 -1.71 7.75 -1.51
C VAL A 105 -2.30 6.87 -0.44
N THR A 106 -2.37 5.56 -0.70
CA THR A 106 -2.94 4.59 0.23
C THR A 106 -1.96 3.47 0.56
N ASP A 107 -2.07 2.96 1.78
CA ASP A 107 -1.34 1.78 2.24
C ASP A 107 -1.94 0.47 1.67
N PRO A 108 -1.34 -0.71 1.93
CA PRO A 108 -1.88 -1.99 1.47
C PRO A 108 -3.29 -2.32 1.96
N SER A 109 -3.78 -1.64 2.99
CA SER A 109 -5.15 -1.79 3.54
C SER A 109 -6.12 -0.74 3.00
N GLY A 110 -5.69 0.13 2.07
CA GLY A 110 -6.49 1.22 1.52
C GLY A 110 -6.60 2.45 2.43
N ILE A 111 -5.80 2.56 3.48
CA ILE A 111 -5.80 3.70 4.39
C ILE A 111 -4.98 4.84 3.77
N PRO A 112 -5.50 6.09 3.73
CA PRO A 112 -4.72 7.24 3.27
C PRO A 112 -3.45 7.44 4.11
N VAL A 113 -2.31 7.50 3.44
CA VAL A 113 -0.99 7.63 4.06
C VAL A 113 -0.68 9.08 4.41
N VAL A 114 -1.10 9.99 3.52
CA VAL A 114 -0.94 11.43 3.65
C VAL A 114 -2.22 12.14 3.25
N ALA A 115 -2.38 13.39 3.66
CA ALA A 115 -3.47 14.22 3.18
C ALA A 115 -3.41 14.32 1.65
N GLY A 116 -4.57 14.24 1.00
CA GLY A 116 -4.66 14.37 -0.45
C GLY A 116 -4.09 15.70 -0.93
N ALA A 117 -3.31 15.65 -2.02
CA ALA A 117 -2.76 16.84 -2.66
C ALA A 117 -3.54 17.20 -3.92
N LYS A 118 -3.49 18.47 -4.29
CA LYS A 118 -4.08 19.00 -5.54
C LYS A 118 -3.23 20.13 -6.09
N GLY A 119 -3.32 20.34 -7.38
CA GLY A 119 -2.64 21.45 -8.03
C GLY A 119 -3.20 21.72 -9.42
N GLU A 120 -2.63 22.73 -10.06
CA GLU A 120 -2.97 23.16 -11.40
C GLU A 120 -1.71 23.34 -12.23
N ILE A 121 -1.81 23.12 -13.54
CA ILE A 121 -0.81 23.48 -14.55
C ILE A 121 -1.50 24.47 -15.47
N ALA A 122 -1.02 25.71 -15.49
CA ALA A 122 -1.54 26.78 -16.33
C ALA A 122 -0.35 27.46 -17.03
N GLU A 123 0.03 26.93 -18.19
CA GLU A 123 1.25 27.33 -18.90
C GLU A 123 0.97 27.73 -20.34
N PRO A 124 1.69 28.74 -20.87
CA PRO A 124 1.68 29.03 -22.31
C PRO A 124 2.34 27.91 -23.09
N VAL A 125 1.82 27.60 -24.27
CA VAL A 125 2.36 26.63 -25.21
C VAL A 125 2.81 27.37 -26.47
N PHE A 126 4.12 27.37 -26.72
CA PHE A 126 4.68 28.08 -27.88
C PHE A 126 4.78 27.16 -29.10
N PRO A 127 4.82 27.69 -30.33
CA PRO A 127 4.90 26.90 -31.56
C PRO A 127 6.14 25.98 -31.63
N GLN A 128 7.22 26.34 -30.93
CA GLN A 128 8.45 25.53 -30.82
C GLN A 128 8.35 24.36 -29.85
N ASP A 129 7.35 24.39 -28.96
CA ASP A 129 7.21 23.38 -27.86
C ASP A 129 6.52 22.10 -28.32
N LYS A 130 6.89 21.61 -29.50
CA LYS A 130 6.27 20.42 -30.13
C LYS A 130 6.37 19.15 -29.30
N ASN A 131 7.40 19.03 -28.46
CA ASN A 131 7.69 17.88 -27.62
C ASN A 131 7.54 18.21 -26.11
N TRP A 132 6.92 19.33 -25.79
CA TRP A 132 6.67 19.66 -24.41
C TRP A 132 5.43 18.92 -23.90
N TYR A 133 5.55 18.39 -22.69
CA TYR A 133 4.47 17.70 -21.98
C TYR A 133 4.25 18.35 -20.61
N PRO A 134 3.00 18.69 -20.25
CA PRO A 134 2.70 19.12 -18.90
C PRO A 134 3.18 18.07 -17.90
N LYS A 135 4.00 18.51 -16.94
CA LYS A 135 4.55 17.66 -15.89
C LYS A 135 4.32 18.33 -14.54
N PHE A 136 3.89 17.58 -13.56
CA PHE A 136 3.92 17.99 -12.17
C PHE A 136 4.80 17.07 -11.36
N LEU A 137 5.40 17.65 -10.33
CA LEU A 137 6.23 17.00 -9.33
C LEU A 137 5.49 17.05 -7.99
N HIS A 138 5.64 16.02 -7.22
CA HIS A 138 5.17 16.01 -5.84
C HIS A 138 6.02 15.06 -4.99
N HIS A 139 6.04 15.31 -3.69
CA HIS A 139 6.68 14.39 -2.75
C HIS A 139 5.82 14.24 -1.49
N PHE A 140 6.00 13.11 -0.82
CA PHE A 140 5.40 12.83 0.47
C PHE A 140 6.31 11.89 1.27
N ASN A 141 6.12 11.85 2.59
CA ASN A 141 6.85 10.94 3.44
C ASN A 141 5.99 9.72 3.77
N ILE A 142 6.59 8.54 3.70
CA ILE A 142 5.99 7.33 4.23
C ILE A 142 5.97 7.48 5.77
N PRO A 143 4.84 7.27 6.44
CA PRO A 143 4.79 7.39 7.89
C PRO A 143 5.80 6.46 8.58
N PRO A 144 6.43 6.88 9.68
CA PRO A 144 7.15 5.97 10.56
C PRO A 144 6.24 4.82 10.99
N PHE A 145 6.78 3.62 11.13
CA PHE A 145 6.02 2.42 11.49
C PHE A 145 4.87 2.06 10.52
N ALA A 146 4.95 2.51 9.28
CA ALA A 146 4.05 2.06 8.21
C ALA A 146 4.30 0.58 7.90
N PRO A 147 3.25 -0.22 7.63
CA PRO A 147 3.41 -1.63 7.32
C PRO A 147 4.12 -1.85 5.98
N GLY A 148 4.80 -2.98 5.84
CA GLY A 148 5.33 -3.41 4.54
C GLY A 148 4.21 -3.82 3.59
N GLY A 149 4.46 -3.68 2.28
CA GLY A 149 3.55 -4.12 1.23
C GLY A 149 3.43 -3.16 0.05
N ALA A 150 2.42 -3.39 -0.79
CA ALA A 150 2.14 -2.60 -1.97
C ALA A 150 1.33 -1.35 -1.61
N TYR A 151 1.87 -0.19 -1.91
CA TYR A 151 1.25 1.13 -1.74
C TYR A 151 0.80 1.66 -3.11
N HIS A 152 -0.25 2.46 -3.13
CA HIS A 152 -0.82 2.98 -4.37
C HIS A 152 -0.85 4.50 -4.36
N ILE A 153 -0.28 5.10 -5.42
CA ILE A 153 -0.47 6.50 -5.76
C ILE A 153 -1.58 6.56 -6.81
N LYS A 154 -2.69 7.20 -6.49
CA LYS A 154 -3.79 7.45 -7.42
C LYS A 154 -3.77 8.92 -7.83
N ILE A 155 -3.74 9.15 -9.14
CA ILE A 155 -3.77 10.47 -9.75
C ILE A 155 -5.08 10.59 -10.51
N THR A 156 -5.82 11.68 -10.25
CA THR A 156 -6.93 12.10 -11.10
C THR A 156 -6.56 13.45 -11.69
N ALA A 157 -6.63 13.59 -13.00
CA ALA A 157 -6.37 14.85 -13.68
C ALA A 157 -7.53 15.22 -14.61
N ARG A 158 -7.72 16.53 -14.81
CA ARG A 158 -8.73 17.08 -15.68
C ARG A 158 -8.13 18.10 -16.63
N ASP A 159 -8.42 17.92 -17.90
CA ASP A 159 -8.20 18.95 -18.91
C ASP A 159 -9.36 19.95 -18.86
N GLU A 160 -9.09 21.17 -18.41
CA GLU A 160 -10.10 22.22 -18.24
C GLU A 160 -10.57 22.82 -19.59
N VAL A 161 -9.81 22.61 -20.66
CA VAL A 161 -10.16 23.05 -22.02
C VAL A 161 -11.08 22.02 -22.68
N ALA A 162 -10.63 20.77 -22.76
CA ALA A 162 -11.39 19.66 -23.36
C ALA A 162 -12.53 19.16 -22.46
N LYS A 163 -12.53 19.50 -21.16
CA LYS A 163 -13.42 18.94 -20.12
C LYS A 163 -13.32 17.42 -20.03
N ALA A 164 -12.11 16.90 -20.23
CA ALA A 164 -11.80 15.49 -20.19
C ALA A 164 -11.13 15.14 -18.87
N ASP A 165 -11.54 14.02 -18.26
CA ASP A 165 -10.99 13.50 -17.02
C ASP A 165 -10.16 12.24 -17.30
N LEU A 166 -9.12 12.01 -16.51
CA LEU A 166 -8.38 10.76 -16.48
C LEU A 166 -8.11 10.34 -15.04
N THR A 167 -7.94 9.04 -14.84
CA THR A 167 -7.44 8.46 -13.60
C THR A 167 -6.33 7.47 -13.92
N SER A 168 -5.25 7.52 -13.17
CA SER A 168 -4.13 6.60 -13.27
C SER A 168 -3.62 6.19 -11.89
N GLN A 169 -2.97 5.04 -11.81
CA GLN A 169 -2.40 4.53 -10.56
C GLN A 169 -0.97 4.05 -10.80
N LEU A 170 -0.14 4.24 -9.77
CA LEU A 170 1.19 3.67 -9.67
C LEU A 170 1.28 2.89 -8.37
N GLU A 171 1.75 1.65 -8.45
CA GLU A 171 2.10 0.83 -7.30
C GLU A 171 3.58 0.99 -6.97
N PHE A 172 3.91 1.05 -5.67
CA PHE A 172 5.28 0.98 -5.19
C PHE A 172 5.37 0.15 -3.92
N GLN A 173 6.56 -0.38 -3.63
CA GLN A 173 6.77 -1.29 -2.52
C GLN A 173 7.39 -0.57 -1.32
N VAL A 174 6.91 -0.92 -0.13
CA VAL A 174 7.51 -0.51 1.14
C VAL A 174 7.95 -1.76 1.90
N ARG A 175 9.19 -1.78 2.39
CA ARG A 175 9.73 -2.81 3.27
C ARG A 175 9.56 -2.39 4.73
N GLY A 176 8.38 -2.55 5.26
CA GLY A 176 8.09 -2.26 6.65
C GLY A 176 8.30 -3.47 7.55
N HIS A 177 8.35 -3.21 8.86
CA HIS A 177 8.32 -4.27 9.87
C HIS A 177 6.96 -4.97 9.85
N ALA A 178 6.99 -6.31 9.83
CA ALA A 178 5.77 -7.12 9.79
C ALA A 178 5.20 -7.30 11.21
N VAL A 179 4.02 -6.75 11.44
CA VAL A 179 3.26 -6.94 12.68
C VAL A 179 1.87 -7.46 12.33
N GLU A 180 1.53 -8.65 12.85
CA GLU A 180 0.21 -9.22 12.65
C GLU A 180 -0.85 -8.37 13.37
N PRO A 181 -1.86 -7.85 12.66
CA PRO A 181 -2.93 -7.06 13.27
C PRO A 181 -3.73 -7.86 14.31
N SER A 182 -4.28 -7.16 15.28
CA SER A 182 -5.19 -7.73 16.27
C SER A 182 -6.44 -6.87 16.43
N PRO A 183 -7.64 -7.45 16.64
CA PRO A 183 -8.86 -6.69 16.92
C PRO A 183 -8.90 -6.10 18.35
N VAL A 184 -8.06 -6.62 19.23
CA VAL A 184 -7.92 -6.20 20.64
C VAL A 184 -6.45 -5.98 20.96
N LEU A 185 -6.17 -5.23 22.03
CA LEU A 185 -4.79 -4.98 22.49
C LEU A 185 -4.04 -6.30 22.66
N ALA A 186 -2.89 -6.42 22.00
CA ALA A 186 -2.04 -7.60 22.04
C ALA A 186 -0.58 -7.24 21.80
N ALA A 187 0.34 -8.01 22.40
CA ALA A 187 1.74 -8.00 22.00
C ALA A 187 1.96 -9.00 20.86
N ARG A 188 2.78 -8.59 19.89
CA ARG A 188 3.30 -9.42 18.83
C ARG A 188 4.82 -9.42 18.88
N ASN A 189 5.45 -10.38 18.24
CA ASN A 189 6.90 -10.43 18.07
C ASN A 189 7.69 -10.34 19.39
N LEU A 190 7.10 -10.78 20.53
CA LEU A 190 7.80 -10.76 21.82
C LEU A 190 9.01 -11.70 21.75
N ARG A 191 10.20 -11.11 21.87
CA ARG A 191 11.47 -11.81 21.75
C ARG A 191 12.51 -11.24 22.68
N PHE A 192 13.44 -12.08 23.11
CA PHE A 192 14.66 -11.65 23.77
C PHE A 192 15.70 -11.29 22.71
N VAL A 193 16.50 -10.29 22.98
CA VAL A 193 17.59 -9.82 22.11
C VAL A 193 18.86 -9.65 22.95
N LYS A 194 20.00 -9.57 22.29
CA LYS A 194 21.30 -9.56 22.96
C LYS A 194 21.55 -8.24 23.71
N ASP A 195 21.10 -7.13 23.11
CA ASP A 195 21.36 -5.78 23.60
C ASP A 195 20.20 -4.83 23.23
N GLU A 196 20.39 -3.55 23.45
CA GLU A 196 19.39 -2.53 23.15
C GLU A 196 19.05 -2.44 21.65
N THR A 197 19.95 -2.85 20.77
CA THR A 197 19.70 -2.80 19.34
C THR A 197 18.73 -3.88 18.89
N ASP A 198 17.99 -3.63 17.81
CA ASP A 198 17.10 -4.62 17.25
C ASP A 198 17.90 -5.66 16.46
N GLY A 199 18.20 -6.76 17.12
CA GLY A 199 18.97 -7.85 16.58
C GLY A 199 18.18 -9.15 16.43
N PRO A 200 18.82 -10.22 15.98
CA PRO A 200 18.19 -11.55 15.91
C PRO A 200 17.73 -12.00 17.30
N PRO A 201 16.63 -12.76 17.38
CA PRO A 201 16.13 -13.27 18.66
C PRO A 201 17.14 -14.22 19.29
N LEU A 202 17.26 -14.18 20.63
CA LEU A 202 17.93 -15.19 21.41
C LEU A 202 17.00 -16.38 21.58
N ASP A 203 17.40 -17.54 21.00
CA ASP A 203 16.66 -18.78 21.14
C ASP A 203 17.64 -19.97 21.18
N PRO A 204 17.84 -20.64 22.32
CA PRO A 204 17.19 -20.38 23.62
C PRO A 204 17.68 -19.09 24.31
N ALA A 205 16.77 -18.45 25.04
CA ALA A 205 17.10 -17.29 25.87
C ALA A 205 17.72 -17.76 27.20
N VAL A 206 19.05 -17.73 27.27
CA VAL A 206 19.83 -18.13 28.46
C VAL A 206 20.69 -16.97 28.88
N TYR A 207 20.68 -16.63 30.16
CA TYR A 207 21.41 -15.52 30.76
C TYR A 207 22.22 -16.00 31.96
N HIS A 208 23.25 -15.22 32.32
CA HIS A 208 24.04 -15.43 33.55
C HIS A 208 23.71 -14.38 34.60
N PRO A 209 23.86 -14.68 35.89
CA PRO A 209 23.75 -13.67 36.94
C PRO A 209 24.63 -12.47 36.66
N GLY A 210 24.07 -11.25 36.78
CA GLY A 210 24.74 -9.99 36.47
C GLY A 210 24.60 -9.50 35.02
N GLU A 211 24.05 -10.30 34.13
CA GLU A 211 23.75 -9.87 32.76
C GLU A 211 22.45 -9.04 32.69
N THR A 212 22.33 -8.27 31.62
CA THR A 212 21.10 -7.52 31.30
C THR A 212 20.25 -8.30 30.34
N LEU A 213 19.04 -8.63 30.75
CA LEU A 213 18.00 -9.14 29.88
C LEU A 213 17.40 -7.99 29.06
N TRP A 214 17.32 -8.17 27.75
CA TRP A 214 16.62 -7.27 26.84
C TRP A 214 15.47 -8.02 26.17
N ALA A 215 14.28 -7.41 26.14
CA ALA A 215 13.15 -7.96 25.37
C ALA A 215 12.48 -6.86 24.56
N ARG A 216 12.04 -7.24 23.35
CA ARG A 216 11.32 -6.37 22.42
C ARG A 216 10.01 -7.01 22.03
N PHE A 217 9.03 -6.17 21.74
CA PHE A 217 7.70 -6.59 21.29
C PHE A 217 7.03 -5.44 20.53
N ASP A 218 5.90 -5.74 19.89
CA ASP A 218 5.07 -4.77 19.20
C ASP A 218 3.66 -4.79 19.79
N MET A 219 3.16 -3.64 20.21
CA MET A 219 1.77 -3.50 20.67
C MET A 219 0.88 -3.18 19.46
N THR A 220 -0.21 -3.93 19.29
CA THR A 220 -1.21 -3.74 18.25
C THR A 220 -2.62 -3.90 18.81
N GLY A 221 -3.67 -3.46 18.05
CA GLY A 221 -5.06 -3.62 18.46
C GLY A 221 -5.56 -2.63 19.50
N TYR A 222 -4.76 -1.64 19.88
CA TYR A 222 -5.21 -0.51 20.69
C TYR A 222 -6.19 0.37 19.90
N LYS A 223 -6.98 1.18 20.61
CA LYS A 223 -8.00 2.05 19.99
C LYS A 223 -7.46 3.44 19.73
N TYR A 224 -8.05 4.08 18.72
CA TYR A 224 -7.75 5.46 18.37
C TYR A 224 -8.85 6.39 18.89
N GLY A 225 -8.43 7.53 19.41
CA GLY A 225 -9.28 8.69 19.66
C GLY A 225 -9.37 9.60 18.44
N GLY A 226 -9.85 10.83 18.63
CA GLY A 226 -9.86 11.85 17.59
C GLY A 226 -8.46 12.06 16.98
N LYS A 227 -8.40 12.31 15.65
CA LYS A 227 -7.17 12.49 14.89
C LYS A 227 -6.17 11.34 15.01
N ASN A 228 -6.67 10.11 15.07
CA ASN A 228 -5.89 8.88 15.23
C ASN A 228 -4.96 8.90 16.45
N ARG A 229 -5.33 9.63 17.51
CA ARG A 229 -4.55 9.67 18.75
C ARG A 229 -4.61 8.30 19.43
N TYR A 230 -3.46 7.78 19.83
CA TYR A 230 -3.36 6.64 20.72
C TYR A 230 -2.62 7.02 22.02
N SER A 231 -2.77 6.19 23.04
CA SER A 231 -2.01 6.28 24.29
C SER A 231 -1.93 4.90 24.90
N VAL A 232 -0.74 4.34 25.00
CA VAL A 232 -0.46 3.02 25.55
C VAL A 232 0.60 3.12 26.65
N GLU A 233 0.53 2.21 27.59
CA GLU A 233 1.48 2.07 28.69
C GLU A 233 1.80 0.59 28.84
N TYR A 234 3.01 0.26 29.22
CA TYR A 234 3.38 -1.11 29.53
C TYR A 234 4.31 -1.21 30.74
N GLY A 235 4.24 -2.35 31.39
CA GLY A 235 5.08 -2.74 32.50
C GLY A 235 5.64 -4.15 32.31
N LEU A 236 6.48 -4.55 33.23
CA LEU A 236 7.02 -5.92 33.26
C LEU A 236 6.97 -6.50 34.66
N ALA A 237 6.86 -7.83 34.71
CA ALA A 237 7.08 -8.63 35.90
C ALA A 237 7.89 -9.88 35.56
N ILE A 238 8.62 -10.39 36.52
CA ILE A 238 9.29 -11.70 36.43
C ILE A 238 8.68 -12.66 37.41
N LEU A 239 8.29 -13.81 36.91
CA LEU A 239 7.81 -14.91 37.74
C LEU A 239 8.90 -16.00 37.78
N SER A 240 9.07 -16.58 38.98
CA SER A 240 9.89 -17.77 39.17
C SER A 240 9.22 -19.00 38.52
N GLU A 241 9.88 -20.15 38.54
CA GLU A 241 9.33 -21.42 38.07
C GLU A 241 8.06 -21.84 38.85
N SER A 242 8.01 -21.50 40.14
CA SER A 242 6.80 -21.71 40.97
C SER A 242 5.64 -20.77 40.66
N GLY A 243 5.85 -19.75 39.80
CA GLY A 243 4.86 -18.73 39.52
C GLY A 243 4.85 -17.55 40.51
N GLU A 244 5.79 -17.51 41.46
CA GLU A 244 5.93 -16.40 42.39
C GLU A 244 6.52 -15.18 41.67
N GLN A 245 5.96 -13.98 41.91
CA GLN A 245 6.48 -12.75 41.35
C GLN A 245 7.74 -12.29 42.12
N VAL A 246 8.89 -12.39 41.48
CA VAL A 246 10.17 -12.02 42.08
C VAL A 246 10.62 -10.59 41.70
N PHE A 247 10.00 -10.02 40.68
CA PHE A 247 10.23 -8.62 40.30
C PHE A 247 8.99 -8.05 39.60
N ALA A 248 8.72 -6.74 39.74
CA ALA A 248 7.73 -6.02 38.98
C ALA A 248 8.07 -4.55 38.84
N GLN A 249 7.77 -4.04 37.64
CA GLN A 249 7.75 -2.62 37.31
C GLN A 249 6.47 -2.33 36.52
N PRO A 250 5.36 -1.98 37.19
CA PRO A 250 4.05 -1.89 36.55
C PRO A 250 3.92 -0.84 35.45
N ALA A 251 4.70 0.25 35.52
CA ALA A 251 4.73 1.32 34.53
C ALA A 251 6.19 1.54 34.11
N ALA A 252 6.69 0.68 33.23
CA ALA A 252 8.05 0.76 32.72
C ALA A 252 8.20 1.87 31.67
N ALA A 253 7.21 2.00 30.78
CA ALA A 253 7.15 3.06 29.79
C ALA A 253 5.73 3.33 29.29
N ALA A 254 5.54 4.49 28.67
CA ALA A 254 4.31 4.90 28.01
C ALA A 254 4.65 5.55 26.67
N ASP A 255 3.76 5.41 25.69
CA ASP A 255 3.84 6.07 24.41
C ASP A 255 2.47 6.61 23.99
N SER A 256 2.48 7.79 23.39
CA SER A 256 1.27 8.43 22.87
C SER A 256 1.61 9.34 21.69
N ASN A 257 0.77 9.33 20.69
CA ASN A 257 0.94 10.19 19.52
C ASN A 257 -0.42 10.55 18.91
N GLU A 258 -0.45 11.65 18.15
CA GLU A 258 -1.56 12.09 17.32
C GLU A 258 -1.03 12.32 15.90
N SER A 259 -1.61 11.69 14.88
CA SER A 259 -1.10 11.77 13.51
C SER A 259 -2.22 11.57 12.49
N PHE A 260 -2.01 12.08 11.28
CA PHE A 260 -2.93 11.85 10.16
C PHE A 260 -3.06 10.35 9.85
N TYR A 261 -1.94 9.64 9.75
CA TYR A 261 -1.92 8.21 9.51
C TYR A 261 -2.07 7.43 10.83
N PRO A 262 -3.03 6.50 10.95
CA PRO A 262 -3.17 5.68 12.15
C PRO A 262 -2.00 4.72 12.28
N GLN A 263 -1.10 4.98 13.25
CA GLN A 263 0.06 4.12 13.50
C GLN A 263 -0.39 2.70 13.85
N ARG A 264 0.04 1.70 13.10
CA ARG A 264 -0.53 0.34 13.14
C ARG A 264 0.00 -0.50 14.31
N TYR A 265 1.16 -0.16 14.82
CA TYR A 265 1.77 -0.79 15.98
C TYR A 265 2.65 0.20 16.73
N VAL A 266 2.88 -0.07 18.01
CA VAL A 266 3.82 0.68 18.83
C VAL A 266 4.90 -0.28 19.29
N PRO A 267 6.18 -0.04 18.94
CA PRO A 267 7.28 -0.87 19.41
C PRO A 267 7.49 -0.67 20.91
N GLY A 268 7.66 -1.77 21.65
CA GLY A 268 8.02 -1.77 23.05
C GLY A 268 9.38 -2.42 23.28
N ALA A 269 10.11 -1.90 24.25
CA ALA A 269 11.36 -2.50 24.73
C ALA A 269 11.41 -2.45 26.25
N VAL A 270 11.93 -3.50 26.85
CA VAL A 270 12.22 -3.56 28.28
C VAL A 270 13.61 -4.11 28.52
N SER A 271 14.25 -3.63 29.57
CA SER A 271 15.51 -4.19 30.04
C SER A 271 15.45 -4.44 31.54
N LEU A 272 16.17 -5.47 32.00
CA LEU A 272 16.29 -5.81 33.40
C LEU A 272 17.70 -6.31 33.69
N ASN A 273 18.37 -5.66 34.61
CA ASN A 273 19.64 -6.16 35.15
C ASN A 273 19.40 -7.30 36.12
N LEU A 274 19.84 -8.50 35.77
CA LEU A 274 19.77 -9.66 36.64
C LEU A 274 20.77 -9.48 37.80
N GLN A 275 20.29 -9.67 39.04
CA GLN A 275 21.16 -9.53 40.20
C GLN A 275 22.25 -10.60 40.19
N PRO A 276 23.47 -10.32 40.71
CA PRO A 276 24.55 -11.30 40.74
C PRO A 276 24.23 -12.56 41.56
N ASN A 277 23.24 -12.48 42.43
CA ASN A 277 22.80 -13.58 43.27
C ASN A 277 21.47 -14.22 42.82
N VAL A 278 20.98 -13.90 41.60
CA VAL A 278 19.76 -14.52 41.09
C VAL A 278 19.93 -16.03 41.04
N PRO A 279 18.98 -16.82 41.57
CA PRO A 279 19.07 -18.28 41.51
C PRO A 279 19.06 -18.80 40.08
N GLU A 280 19.78 -19.89 39.84
CA GLU A 280 19.64 -20.66 38.60
C GLU A 280 18.25 -21.27 38.51
N GLY A 281 17.66 -21.24 37.28
CA GLY A 281 16.33 -21.79 37.07
C GLY A 281 15.62 -21.20 35.84
N SER A 282 14.38 -21.61 35.69
CA SER A 282 13.46 -21.08 34.66
C SER A 282 12.65 -19.92 35.21
N TYR A 283 12.53 -18.89 34.41
CA TYR A 283 11.77 -17.68 34.73
C TYR A 283 10.82 -17.33 33.59
N THR A 284 9.77 -16.58 33.91
CA THR A 284 8.81 -16.07 32.94
C THR A 284 8.80 -14.54 33.00
N LEU A 285 9.15 -13.90 31.88
CA LEU A 285 8.88 -12.48 31.65
C LEU A 285 7.39 -12.32 31.33
N VAL A 286 6.72 -11.44 32.06
CA VAL A 286 5.35 -11.01 31.80
C VAL A 286 5.37 -9.54 31.41
N ILE A 287 4.89 -9.22 30.22
CA ILE A 287 4.65 -7.85 29.78
C ILE A 287 3.17 -7.56 30.00
N THR A 288 2.87 -6.54 30.78
CA THR A 288 1.51 -6.01 30.97
C THR A 288 1.35 -4.76 30.13
N MET A 289 0.23 -4.63 29.43
CA MET A 289 -0.07 -3.50 28.53
C MET A 289 -1.41 -2.90 28.88
N ALA A 290 -1.53 -1.58 28.74
CA ALA A 290 -2.77 -0.84 28.92
C ALA A 290 -2.98 0.16 27.78
N ASP A 291 -4.13 0.10 27.13
CA ASP A 291 -4.62 1.07 26.16
C ASP A 291 -5.47 2.11 26.91
N LYS A 292 -4.96 3.33 27.06
CA LYS A 292 -5.64 4.40 27.82
C LYS A 292 -6.79 5.06 27.03
N VAL A 293 -6.86 4.84 25.71
CA VAL A 293 -7.94 5.35 24.85
C VAL A 293 -9.11 4.37 24.84
N GLY A 294 -8.84 3.09 24.63
CA GLY A 294 -9.86 2.05 24.54
C GLY A 294 -10.20 1.37 25.87
N GLY A 295 -9.45 1.66 26.95
CA GLY A 295 -9.65 1.04 28.26
C GLY A 295 -9.32 -0.46 28.27
N GLN A 296 -8.51 -0.95 27.34
CA GLN A 296 -8.13 -2.36 27.24
C GLN A 296 -6.86 -2.64 28.03
N THR A 297 -6.76 -3.86 28.55
CA THR A 297 -5.52 -4.40 29.14
C THR A 297 -5.20 -5.75 28.52
N ALA A 298 -3.92 -6.07 28.41
CA ALA A 298 -3.46 -7.36 27.90
C ALA A 298 -2.14 -7.78 28.56
N GLU A 299 -1.84 -9.06 28.49
CA GLU A 299 -0.56 -9.61 28.93
C GLU A 299 0.07 -10.45 27.82
N ALA A 300 1.41 -10.47 27.79
CA ALA A 300 2.20 -11.41 27.02
C ALA A 300 3.28 -12.02 27.88
N ARG A 301 3.59 -13.31 27.65
CA ARG A 301 4.52 -14.06 28.47
C ARG A 301 5.57 -14.76 27.60
N ARG A 302 6.84 -14.78 28.08
CA ARG A 302 7.92 -15.52 27.44
C ARG A 302 8.91 -16.03 28.48
N GLN A 303 9.31 -17.29 28.32
CA GLN A 303 10.25 -17.93 29.25
C GLN A 303 11.69 -17.64 28.88
N PHE A 304 12.54 -17.55 29.88
CA PHE A 304 13.98 -17.54 29.79
C PHE A 304 14.61 -18.36 30.91
N ARG A 305 15.89 -18.63 30.81
CA ARG A 305 16.62 -19.38 31.83
C ARG A 305 17.79 -18.56 32.36
N VAL A 306 18.06 -18.73 33.64
CA VAL A 306 19.31 -18.28 34.26
C VAL A 306 20.17 -19.50 34.54
N HIS A 307 21.41 -19.45 34.08
CA HIS A 307 22.40 -20.51 34.26
C HIS A 307 23.70 -19.89 34.79
N LYS A 308 24.38 -20.59 35.74
CA LYS A 308 25.65 -20.13 36.35
C LYS A 308 26.85 -20.43 35.48
#